data_d54e6170fa4181a3849e1911bf6f76bc
#
_entry.id   d54e6170fa4181a3849e1911bf6f76bc
#
_cell.length_a   1.000
_cell.length_b   1.000
_cell.length_c   1.000
_cell.angle_alpha   90.00
_cell.angle_beta   90.00
_cell.angle_gamma   90.00
#
_symmetry.space_group_name_H-M   'P 1'
#
loop_
_entity.id
_entity.type
_entity.pdbx_description
1 polymer ?
#
loop_
_entity_poly.entity_id
_entity_poly.type
_entity_poly.pdbx_seq_one_letter_code
_entity_poly.pdbx_strand_id
1 'polypeptide(L)'
;GIKLHFLRFHHATGSDEYHLVRHLNMNQLLVPSGIGLFEHHCRRWLSIRLLPDASGAAADPLPVGIQLSEFLATQERFLCLGFGRRMVLSPGMASSVIIGFRVDAELRHTIRFLDDPSIPHDIIHETCERCPLTPEQCLVRAAPPAILEARRDQMARKLALSQLQARHAAAD
;
A
#
# COMPACT_ATOMS: atom_id res chain seq x y z
N GLY A 1 11.85 19.55 -14.40
CA GLY A 1 12.23 18.18 -14.75
C GLY A 1 11.23 17.15 -14.25
N ILE A 2 11.11 16.02 -14.91
CA ILE A 2 10.18 14.93 -14.57
C ILE A 2 10.46 14.46 -13.13
N LYS A 3 9.42 14.43 -12.30
CA LYS A 3 9.48 13.98 -10.91
C LYS A 3 9.22 12.49 -10.84
N LEU A 4 10.11 11.75 -10.23
CA LEU A 4 9.98 10.30 -10.13
C LEU A 4 10.38 9.77 -8.76
N HIS A 5 9.84 8.61 -8.43
CA HIS A 5 10.25 7.81 -7.29
C HIS A 5 10.53 6.37 -7.70
N PHE A 6 11.31 5.70 -6.88
CA PHE A 6 11.61 4.28 -7.01
C PHE A 6 11.23 3.59 -5.69
N LEU A 7 10.50 2.48 -5.81
CA LEU A 7 10.13 1.64 -4.66
C LEU A 7 10.55 0.21 -4.92
N ARG A 8 11.08 -0.44 -3.88
CA ARG A 8 11.34 -1.87 -3.88
C ARG A 8 10.72 -2.52 -2.67
N PHE A 9 9.86 -3.49 -2.90
CA PHE A 9 9.23 -4.29 -1.86
C PHE A 9 9.81 -5.70 -1.83
N HIS A 10 9.83 -6.28 -0.63
CA HIS A 10 10.03 -7.70 -0.41
C HIS A 10 8.81 -8.30 0.30
N HIS A 11 8.59 -9.56 0.03
CA HIS A 11 7.51 -10.34 0.62
C HIS A 11 7.98 -11.76 0.84
N ALA A 12 7.76 -12.30 2.05
CA ALA A 12 8.04 -13.69 2.39
C ALA A 12 6.81 -14.57 2.16
N THR A 13 7.03 -15.77 1.66
CA THR A 13 5.98 -16.79 1.47
C THR A 13 5.20 -17.01 2.76
N GLY A 14 3.87 -16.94 2.70
CA GLY A 14 2.98 -17.18 3.83
C GLY A 14 2.92 -16.06 4.86
N SER A 15 3.58 -14.94 4.63
CA SER A 15 3.45 -13.73 5.44
C SER A 15 2.36 -12.80 4.89
N ASP A 16 1.67 -12.09 5.77
CA ASP A 16 0.79 -10.99 5.39
C ASP A 16 1.51 -9.64 5.28
N GLU A 17 2.82 -9.63 5.59
CA GLU A 17 3.62 -8.41 5.63
C GLU A 17 4.36 -8.18 4.32
N TYR A 18 4.36 -6.92 3.87
CA TYR A 18 5.08 -6.43 2.70
C TYR A 18 6.07 -5.37 3.16
N HIS A 19 7.35 -5.63 2.97
CA HIS A 19 8.41 -4.78 3.47
C HIS A 19 8.95 -3.86 2.37
N LEU A 20 8.83 -2.55 2.58
CA LEU A 20 9.49 -1.55 1.74
C LEU A 20 10.98 -1.51 2.11
N VAL A 21 11.82 -2.14 1.28
CA VAL A 21 13.26 -2.28 1.53
C VAL A 21 14.09 -1.17 0.91
N ARG A 22 13.56 -0.48 -0.08
CA ARG A 22 14.21 0.68 -0.68
C ARG A 22 13.19 1.68 -1.21
N HIS A 23 13.45 2.94 -0.89
CA HIS A 23 12.70 4.07 -1.38
C HIS A 23 13.68 5.17 -1.80
N LEU A 24 13.59 5.61 -3.04
CA LEU A 24 14.34 6.75 -3.56
C LEU A 24 13.37 7.74 -4.18
N ASN A 25 13.42 8.98 -3.73
CA ASN A 25 12.72 10.11 -4.33
C ASN A 25 13.71 10.96 -5.10
N MET A 26 13.34 11.32 -6.31
CA MET A 26 14.11 12.23 -7.14
C MET A 26 13.32 13.52 -7.37
N ASN A 27 14.04 14.61 -7.54
CA ASN A 27 13.47 15.93 -7.81
C ASN A 27 12.52 16.42 -6.69
N GLN A 28 12.88 16.20 -5.43
CA GLN A 28 12.13 16.63 -4.24
C GLN A 28 10.67 16.13 -4.20
N LEU A 29 10.39 15.03 -4.88
CA LEU A 29 9.08 14.39 -4.84
C LEU A 29 8.91 13.71 -3.48
N LEU A 30 7.89 14.09 -2.74
CA LEU A 30 7.48 13.40 -1.51
C LEU A 30 6.42 12.37 -1.85
N VAL A 31 6.78 11.10 -1.70
CA VAL A 31 5.83 9.98 -1.75
C VAL A 31 5.73 9.40 -0.35
N PRO A 32 4.52 9.32 0.20
CA PRO A 32 4.32 8.69 1.50
C PRO A 32 4.83 7.25 1.48
N SER A 33 5.79 6.95 2.34
CA SER A 33 6.41 5.61 2.41
C SER A 33 6.54 5.08 3.83
N GLY A 34 6.37 5.96 4.82
CA GLY A 34 6.42 5.59 6.23
C GLY A 34 5.11 4.98 6.70
N ILE A 35 5.19 3.82 7.33
CA ILE A 35 4.06 3.16 7.99
C ILE A 35 4.35 2.98 9.47
N GLY A 36 3.29 2.97 10.29
CA GLY A 36 3.39 2.65 11.71
C GLY A 36 3.71 1.16 11.94
N LEU A 37 4.13 0.83 13.17
CA LEU A 37 4.58 -0.52 13.53
C LEU A 37 3.55 -1.63 13.23
N PHE A 38 2.25 -1.30 13.22
CA PHE A 38 1.17 -2.27 13.01
C PHE A 38 0.28 -1.86 11.81
N GLU A 39 0.84 -1.13 10.87
CA GLU A 39 0.14 -0.72 9.67
C GLU A 39 0.59 -1.56 8.47
N HIS A 40 -0.31 -1.73 7.52
CA HIS A 40 -0.04 -2.43 6.27
C HIS A 40 -0.07 -1.43 5.12
N HIS A 41 0.91 -1.50 4.23
CA HIS A 41 0.85 -0.79 2.96
C HIS A 41 -0.43 -1.12 2.20
N CYS A 42 -1.00 -0.12 1.51
CA CYS A 42 -2.20 -0.31 0.73
C CYS A 42 -2.01 -1.40 -0.33
N ARG A 43 -2.85 -2.43 -0.30
CA ARG A 43 -2.78 -3.62 -1.18
C ARG A 43 -3.02 -3.31 -2.66
N ARG A 44 -3.51 -2.11 -2.99
CA ARG A 44 -3.69 -1.64 -4.36
C ARG A 44 -2.44 -1.05 -4.99
N TRP A 45 -1.35 -0.88 -4.25
CA TRP A 45 -0.10 -0.43 -4.84
C TRP A 45 0.39 -1.44 -5.87
N LEU A 46 0.78 -0.95 -7.05
CA LEU A 46 1.30 -1.79 -8.12
C LEU A 46 2.49 -2.65 -7.65
N SER A 47 3.35 -2.10 -6.80
CA SER A 47 4.47 -2.82 -6.18
C SER A 47 4.04 -4.07 -5.40
N ILE A 48 2.88 -4.03 -4.73
CA ILE A 48 2.36 -5.17 -3.98
C ILE A 48 1.67 -6.16 -4.93
N ARG A 49 0.90 -5.65 -5.89
CA ARG A 49 0.19 -6.49 -6.87
C ARG A 49 1.12 -7.28 -7.80
N LEU A 50 2.33 -6.78 -8.05
CA LEU A 50 3.33 -7.46 -8.88
C LEU A 50 4.21 -8.45 -8.11
N LEU A 51 4.05 -8.57 -6.79
CA LEU A 51 4.74 -9.62 -6.04
C LEU A 51 4.15 -10.97 -6.42
N PRO A 52 4.96 -11.90 -6.95
CA PRO A 52 4.48 -13.22 -7.33
C PRO A 52 4.03 -14.00 -6.10
N ASP A 53 2.96 -14.75 -6.27
CA ASP A 53 2.47 -15.63 -5.23
C ASP A 53 3.52 -16.67 -4.87
N ALA A 54 3.71 -16.90 -3.60
CA ALA A 54 4.82 -17.69 -3.08
C ALA A 54 4.63 -19.20 -3.30
N SER A 55 3.40 -19.64 -3.57
CA SER A 55 3.00 -21.06 -3.65
C SER A 55 3.13 -21.68 -5.05
N GLY A 56 3.33 -20.88 -6.09
CA GLY A 56 3.36 -21.36 -7.48
C GLY A 56 4.77 -21.69 -8.01
N ALA A 57 4.85 -22.48 -9.06
CA ALA A 57 6.06 -22.63 -9.89
C ALA A 57 6.59 -21.25 -10.31
N ALA A 58 7.87 -21.15 -10.66
CA ALA A 58 8.45 -19.89 -11.14
C ALA A 58 7.48 -19.25 -12.15
N ALA A 59 7.02 -18.02 -11.84
CA ALA A 59 6.17 -17.30 -12.76
C ALA A 59 7.00 -17.00 -14.02
N ASP A 60 6.69 -17.71 -15.08
CA ASP A 60 7.22 -17.43 -16.40
C ASP A 60 6.02 -17.15 -17.30
N PRO A 61 5.84 -15.96 -17.81
CA PRO A 61 6.73 -14.80 -17.76
C PRO A 61 6.72 -14.03 -16.42
N LEU A 62 7.76 -13.23 -16.19
CA LEU A 62 7.84 -12.33 -15.02
C LEU A 62 6.61 -11.40 -15.00
N PRO A 63 5.93 -11.24 -13.83
CA PRO A 63 4.84 -10.28 -13.71
C PRO A 63 5.38 -8.86 -13.93
N VAL A 64 4.93 -8.24 -15.00
CA VAL A 64 5.18 -6.83 -15.31
C VAL A 64 3.85 -6.08 -15.31
N GLY A 65 3.88 -4.80 -15.02
CA GLY A 65 2.65 -4.01 -14.99
C GLY A 65 2.86 -2.52 -15.13
N ILE A 66 1.77 -1.89 -15.52
CA ILE A 66 1.58 -0.45 -15.56
C ILE A 66 0.29 -0.10 -14.82
N GLN A 67 0.27 1.02 -14.12
CA GLN A 67 -0.90 1.49 -13.39
C GLN A 67 -0.84 3.00 -13.24
N LEU A 68 -1.96 3.67 -13.44
CA LEU A 68 -2.17 5.03 -13.01
C LEU A 68 -2.69 4.99 -11.57
N SER A 69 -1.83 5.32 -10.61
CA SER A 69 -2.15 5.32 -9.18
C SER A 69 -2.54 6.72 -8.74
N GLU A 70 -3.70 6.87 -8.10
CA GLU A 70 -4.18 8.13 -7.54
C GLU A 70 -4.28 8.04 -6.03
N PHE A 71 -3.58 8.91 -5.29
CA PHE A 71 -3.67 8.96 -3.85
C PHE A 71 -4.98 9.59 -3.39
N LEU A 72 -5.80 8.84 -2.67
CA LEU A 72 -7.13 9.26 -2.19
C LEU A 72 -7.08 10.56 -1.37
N ALA A 73 -6.04 10.74 -0.55
CA ALA A 73 -5.92 11.90 0.33
C ALA A 73 -5.49 13.18 -0.38
N THR A 74 -4.58 13.08 -1.35
CA THR A 74 -3.94 14.24 -2.02
C THR A 74 -4.42 14.43 -3.44
N GLN A 75 -5.10 13.43 -4.02
CA GLN A 75 -5.47 13.37 -5.44
C GLN A 75 -4.27 13.46 -6.39
N GLU A 76 -3.06 13.29 -5.87
CA GLU A 76 -1.87 13.20 -6.68
C GLU A 76 -1.85 11.89 -7.46
N ARG A 77 -1.51 11.97 -8.74
CA ARG A 77 -1.46 10.82 -9.64
C ARG A 77 -0.03 10.49 -10.04
N PHE A 78 0.22 9.20 -10.16
CA PHE A 78 1.52 8.66 -10.57
C PHE A 78 1.31 7.59 -11.63
N LEU A 79 2.02 7.72 -12.76
CA LEU A 79 2.17 6.62 -13.70
C LEU A 79 3.25 5.67 -13.16
N CYS A 80 2.81 4.50 -12.72
CA CYS A 80 3.68 3.48 -12.14
C CYS A 80 3.96 2.37 -13.14
N LEU A 81 5.23 1.98 -13.25
CA LEU A 81 5.71 0.89 -14.11
C LEU A 81 6.59 -0.01 -13.27
N GLY A 82 6.50 -1.31 -13.46
CA GLY A 82 7.36 -2.20 -12.70
C GLY A 82 7.23 -3.66 -13.02
N PHE A 83 7.95 -4.44 -12.24
CA PHE A 83 7.94 -5.90 -12.32
C PHE A 83 8.12 -6.53 -10.94
N GLY A 84 7.70 -7.78 -10.83
CA GLY A 84 7.95 -8.64 -9.68
C GLY A 84 8.78 -9.85 -10.07
N ARG A 85 9.51 -10.41 -9.11
CA ARG A 85 10.27 -11.65 -9.29
C ARG A 85 10.46 -12.39 -7.99
N ARG A 86 10.69 -13.69 -8.06
CA ARG A 86 11.23 -14.46 -6.95
C ARG A 86 12.72 -14.20 -6.78
N MET A 87 13.19 -14.24 -5.55
CA MET A 87 14.60 -14.04 -5.26
C MET A 87 15.33 -15.37 -5.33
N VAL A 88 16.28 -15.50 -6.26
CA VAL A 88 17.04 -16.76 -6.48
C VAL A 88 17.88 -17.13 -5.24
N LEU A 89 18.52 -16.11 -4.64
CA LEU A 89 19.42 -16.31 -3.50
C LEU A 89 18.70 -16.36 -2.12
N SER A 90 17.38 -16.17 -2.13
CA SER A 90 16.57 -16.20 -0.90
C SER A 90 15.28 -16.97 -1.20
N PRO A 91 15.31 -18.30 -1.14
CA PRO A 91 14.13 -19.14 -1.39
C PRO A 91 12.96 -18.72 -0.48
N GLY A 92 11.74 -18.69 -1.02
CA GLY A 92 10.56 -18.22 -0.31
C GLY A 92 10.40 -16.70 -0.23
N MET A 93 11.31 -15.94 -0.84
CA MET A 93 11.20 -14.49 -0.93
C MET A 93 10.87 -14.03 -2.35
N ALA A 94 9.99 -13.05 -2.45
CA ALA A 94 9.69 -12.31 -3.67
C ALA A 94 10.12 -10.85 -3.55
N SER A 95 10.40 -10.22 -4.67
CA SER A 95 10.72 -8.79 -4.76
C SER A 95 9.97 -8.16 -5.92
N SER A 96 9.48 -6.95 -5.71
CA SER A 96 9.00 -6.09 -6.79
C SER A 96 9.79 -4.80 -6.87
N VAL A 97 9.86 -4.23 -8.06
CA VAL A 97 10.52 -2.96 -8.34
C VAL A 97 9.57 -2.09 -9.15
N ILE A 98 9.33 -0.88 -8.68
CA ILE A 98 8.44 0.10 -9.31
C ILE A 98 9.18 1.42 -9.51
N ILE A 99 8.98 2.01 -10.67
CA ILE A 99 9.26 3.42 -10.93
C ILE A 99 7.92 4.12 -11.10
N GLY A 100 7.68 5.18 -10.36
CA GLY A 100 6.49 6.01 -10.45
C GLY A 100 6.85 7.43 -10.89
N PHE A 101 6.16 7.93 -11.90
CA PHE A 101 6.30 9.28 -12.43
C PHE A 101 5.10 10.11 -12.01
N ARG A 102 5.33 11.24 -11.34
CA ARG A 102 4.24 12.15 -11.00
C ARG A 102 3.60 12.70 -12.26
N VAL A 103 2.28 12.62 -12.34
CA VAL A 103 1.51 13.13 -13.47
C VAL A 103 1.34 14.63 -13.33
N ASP A 104 2.19 15.38 -14.00
CA ASP A 104 2.16 16.83 -14.13
C ASP A 104 2.16 17.26 -15.61
N ALA A 105 2.20 18.54 -15.87
CA ALA A 105 2.19 19.08 -17.23
C ALA A 105 3.40 18.62 -18.06
N GLU A 106 4.56 18.48 -17.43
CA GLU A 106 5.78 18.03 -18.09
C GLU A 106 5.71 16.56 -18.48
N LEU A 107 5.21 15.70 -17.60
CA LEU A 107 5.01 14.28 -17.91
C LEU A 107 3.97 14.12 -19.04
N ARG A 108 2.87 14.87 -18.99
CA ARG A 108 1.84 14.84 -20.05
C ARG A 108 2.38 15.26 -21.42
N HIS A 109 3.30 16.20 -21.45
CA HIS A 109 3.97 16.58 -22.68
C HIS A 109 4.91 15.48 -23.21
N THR A 110 5.53 14.73 -22.32
CA THR A 110 6.54 13.71 -22.66
C THR A 110 5.92 12.36 -22.98
N ILE A 111 4.92 11.92 -22.21
CA ILE A 111 4.31 10.59 -22.33
C ILE A 111 2.99 10.70 -23.12
N ARG A 112 3.00 10.28 -24.37
CA ARG A 112 1.84 10.40 -25.27
C ARG A 112 0.71 9.44 -24.94
N PHE A 113 1.00 8.29 -24.34
CA PHE A 113 0.01 7.26 -24.00
C PHE A 113 -0.58 7.40 -22.59
N LEU A 114 -0.32 8.51 -21.90
CA LEU A 114 -0.73 8.68 -20.50
C LEU A 114 -2.25 8.61 -20.30
N ASP A 115 -3.01 9.02 -21.30
CA ASP A 115 -4.48 9.02 -21.28
C ASP A 115 -5.08 7.78 -22.00
N ASP A 116 -4.27 6.73 -22.24
CA ASP A 116 -4.74 5.48 -22.83
C ASP A 116 -5.70 4.77 -21.86
N PRO A 117 -6.95 4.50 -22.26
CA PRO A 117 -7.94 3.87 -21.38
C PRO A 117 -7.61 2.41 -21.01
N SER A 118 -6.66 1.80 -21.69
CA SER A 118 -6.18 0.45 -21.35
C SER A 118 -5.28 0.44 -20.12
N ILE A 119 -4.75 1.59 -19.69
CA ILE A 119 -3.94 1.68 -18.47
C ILE A 119 -4.87 1.56 -17.25
N PRO A 120 -4.70 0.54 -16.40
CA PRO A 120 -5.49 0.41 -15.19
C PRO A 120 -5.34 1.65 -14.29
N HIS A 121 -6.46 2.21 -13.84
CA HIS A 121 -6.49 3.31 -12.89
C HIS A 121 -6.98 2.79 -11.54
N ASP A 122 -6.16 2.96 -10.50
CA ASP A 122 -6.49 2.57 -9.14
C ASP A 122 -6.35 3.74 -8.16
N ILE A 123 -7.36 3.87 -7.30
CA ILE A 123 -7.30 4.77 -6.15
C ILE A 123 -6.57 4.04 -5.03
N ILE A 124 -5.48 4.63 -4.55
CA ILE A 124 -4.61 4.05 -3.53
C ILE A 124 -4.57 4.93 -2.28
N HIS A 125 -4.09 4.37 -1.19
CA HIS A 125 -3.78 5.09 0.05
C HIS A 125 -2.37 4.74 0.52
N GLU A 126 -1.89 5.36 1.58
CA GLU A 126 -0.61 5.01 2.20
C GLU A 126 -0.68 3.63 2.86
N THR A 127 -1.65 3.47 3.77
CA THR A 127 -1.86 2.24 4.54
C THR A 127 -3.33 1.84 4.55
N CYS A 128 -3.58 0.57 4.83
CA CYS A 128 -4.94 0.07 4.98
C CYS A 128 -5.63 0.64 6.21
N GLU A 129 -4.90 0.86 7.31
CA GLU A 129 -5.44 1.32 8.60
C GLU A 129 -5.87 2.77 8.57
N ARG A 130 -5.14 3.62 7.84
CA ARG A 130 -5.48 5.05 7.67
C ARG A 130 -6.47 5.29 6.54
N CYS A 131 -6.72 4.29 5.71
CA CYS A 131 -7.62 4.40 4.56
C CYS A 131 -9.08 4.51 5.04
N PRO A 132 -9.83 5.52 4.58
CA PRO A 132 -11.23 5.71 4.99
C PRO A 132 -12.20 4.72 4.31
N LEU A 133 -11.75 3.98 3.28
CA LEU A 133 -12.59 2.99 2.61
C LEU A 133 -12.94 1.85 3.56
N THR A 134 -14.19 1.37 3.50
CA THR A 134 -14.64 0.21 4.26
C THR A 134 -14.18 -1.10 3.63
N PRO A 135 -14.24 -2.24 4.35
CA PRO A 135 -13.93 -3.55 3.77
C PRO A 135 -14.77 -3.88 2.52
N GLU A 136 -16.01 -3.45 2.47
CA GLU A 136 -16.91 -3.65 1.33
C GLU A 136 -16.48 -2.83 0.10
N GLN A 137 -15.89 -1.67 0.33
CA GLN A 137 -15.36 -0.78 -0.72
C GLN A 137 -13.95 -1.17 -1.19
N CYS A 138 -13.24 -1.99 -0.38
CA CYS A 138 -11.89 -2.43 -0.69
C CYS A 138 -11.66 -3.88 -0.26
N LEU A 139 -12.02 -4.82 -1.12
CA LEU A 139 -11.93 -6.27 -0.86
C LEU A 139 -10.50 -6.78 -0.67
N VAL A 140 -9.50 -6.05 -1.18
CA VAL A 140 -8.08 -6.42 -1.01
C VAL A 140 -7.44 -5.81 0.24
N ARG A 141 -8.24 -5.14 1.07
CA ARG A 141 -7.77 -4.53 2.31
C ARG A 141 -7.10 -5.56 3.22
N ALA A 142 -5.95 -5.21 3.79
CA ALA A 142 -5.31 -6.03 4.83
C ALA A 142 -6.21 -6.14 6.06
N ALA A 143 -6.28 -7.32 6.66
CA ALA A 143 -6.90 -7.48 7.96
C ALA A 143 -6.11 -6.72 9.03
N PRO A 144 -6.77 -6.06 9.99
CA PRO A 144 -6.06 -5.40 11.08
C PRO A 144 -5.29 -6.44 11.90
N PRO A 145 -4.07 -6.12 12.35
CA PRO A 145 -3.32 -7.01 13.24
C PRO A 145 -4.09 -7.29 14.53
N ALA A 146 -4.03 -8.52 15.02
CA ALA A 146 -4.72 -8.93 16.25
C ALA A 146 -4.38 -8.05 17.46
N ILE A 147 -3.16 -7.50 17.50
CA ILE A 147 -2.75 -6.57 18.57
C ILE A 147 -3.50 -5.24 18.52
N LEU A 148 -3.87 -4.74 17.33
CA LEU A 148 -4.69 -3.53 17.19
C LEU A 148 -6.13 -3.79 17.60
N GLU A 149 -6.67 -4.94 17.25
CA GLU A 149 -8.00 -5.39 17.68
C GLU A 149 -8.06 -5.51 19.19
N ALA A 150 -7.11 -6.20 19.81
CA ALA A 150 -7.01 -6.33 21.26
C ALA A 150 -6.92 -4.96 21.97
N ARG A 151 -6.16 -4.01 21.42
CA ARG A 151 -6.08 -2.65 21.97
C ARG A 151 -7.41 -1.89 21.85
N ARG A 152 -8.09 -2.00 20.72
CA ARG A 152 -9.43 -1.39 20.53
C ARG A 152 -10.42 -1.93 21.53
N ASP A 153 -10.45 -3.25 21.74
CA ASP A 153 -11.30 -3.90 22.73
C ASP A 153 -10.98 -3.45 24.14
N GLN A 154 -9.71 -3.35 24.50
CA GLN A 154 -9.29 -2.84 25.79
C GLN A 154 -9.71 -1.39 26.03
N MET A 155 -9.59 -0.52 25.02
CA MET A 155 -10.06 0.86 25.11
C MET A 155 -11.58 0.94 25.27
N ALA A 156 -12.33 0.15 24.50
CA ALA A 156 -13.78 0.08 24.60
C ALA A 156 -14.24 -0.35 25.99
N ARG A 157 -13.61 -1.38 26.56
CA ARG A 157 -13.88 -1.85 27.94
C ARG A 157 -13.58 -0.79 28.98
N LYS A 158 -12.46 -0.08 28.88
CA LYS A 158 -12.12 1.02 29.80
C LYS A 158 -13.14 2.14 29.73
N LEU A 159 -13.57 2.53 28.53
CA LEU A 159 -14.58 3.56 28.34
C LEU A 159 -15.93 3.14 28.94
N ALA A 160 -16.36 1.92 28.69
CA ALA A 160 -17.61 1.39 29.27
C ALA A 160 -17.56 1.38 30.80
N LEU A 161 -16.43 0.98 31.38
CA LEU A 161 -16.26 0.99 32.85
C LEU A 161 -16.31 2.40 33.41
N SER A 162 -15.64 3.37 32.80
CA SER A 162 -15.69 4.77 33.27
C SER A 162 -17.11 5.37 33.18
N GLN A 163 -17.86 5.02 32.13
CA GLN A 163 -19.27 5.44 32.01
C GLN A 163 -20.16 4.84 33.09
N LEU A 164 -19.96 3.56 33.45
CA LEU A 164 -20.67 2.91 34.53
C LEU A 164 -20.36 3.58 35.89
N GLN A 165 -19.08 3.84 36.16
CA GLN A 165 -18.66 4.53 37.40
C GLN A 165 -19.27 5.93 37.50
N ALA A 166 -19.29 6.71 36.39
CA ALA A 166 -19.89 8.03 36.36
C ALA A 166 -21.42 7.99 36.62
N ARG A 167 -22.12 6.96 36.11
CA ARG A 167 -23.55 6.75 36.38
C ARG A 167 -23.83 6.41 37.84
N HIS A 168 -23.01 5.57 38.46
CA HIS A 168 -23.14 5.26 39.88
C HIS A 168 -22.88 6.48 40.77
N ALA A 169 -21.83 7.25 40.48
CA ALA A 169 -21.52 8.46 41.25
C ALA A 169 -22.56 9.58 41.10
N ALA A 170 -23.40 9.54 40.08
CA ALA A 170 -24.49 10.51 39.88
C ALA A 170 -25.83 10.04 40.50
N ALA A 171 -25.89 8.80 41.01
CA ALA A 171 -27.07 8.21 41.61
C ALA A 171 -27.05 8.23 43.16
N ASP A 172 -25.88 8.55 43.74
CA ASP A 172 -25.65 8.80 45.17
C ASP A 172 -25.69 10.31 45.44
#